data_57863e24a04c8b34c2e5b0c83766e8cc
#
_entry.id   57863e24a04c8b34c2e5b0c83766e8cc
#
_cell.length_a   1.000
_cell.length_b   1.000
_cell.length_c   1.000
_cell.angle_alpha   90.00
_cell.angle_beta   90.00
_cell.angle_gamma   90.00
#
_symmetry.space_group_name_H-M   'P 1'
#
loop_
_entity.id
_entity.type
_entity.pdbx_description
1 polymer ?
#
loop_
_entity_poly.entity_id
_entity_poly.type
_entity_poly.pdbx_seq_one_letter_code
_entity_poly.pdbx_strand_id
1 'polypeptide(L)'
;HGFSADKTLSIAQSLYEKKITTYPRTGSRYISEDVFEEVPALLRKIGKTLSNPLNRHSVDNAKVTDHHAIIPTGETPSSLLADEAILYNMVVTRFIEAFSPDSEEERMQVRFTDGINTFTWKACRQISLGWKAVQKGKEAEADKKEDGDEQILSSLPNLAEGEVLSLVNADITEHKTKPKPLYTEATLLSAMENAGKEVKEDDKRKAMAECGIGTPATRANIIETLILRDYIRRDKKSII
;
A
#
# COMPACT_ATOMS: atom_id res chain seq x y z
N HIS A 1 6.02 11.60 4.39
CA HIS A 1 6.78 12.33 5.41
C HIS A 1 8.25 12.57 4.98
N GLY A 2 8.76 11.87 3.95
CA GLY A 2 10.10 12.07 3.44
C GLY A 2 11.22 11.48 4.31
N PHE A 3 10.91 10.50 5.16
CA PHE A 3 11.92 9.78 5.92
C PHE A 3 12.73 8.84 5.01
N SER A 4 14.04 8.75 5.23
CA SER A 4 14.86 7.70 4.60
C SER A 4 14.51 6.32 5.16
N ALA A 5 14.90 5.26 4.46
CA ALA A 5 14.72 3.89 4.91
C ALA A 5 15.43 3.63 6.25
N ASP A 6 16.65 4.12 6.39
CA ASP A 6 17.45 4.00 7.61
C ASP A 6 16.81 4.76 8.79
N LYS A 7 16.42 6.02 8.57
CA LYS A 7 15.70 6.81 9.58
C LYS A 7 14.41 6.12 10.00
N THR A 8 13.62 5.60 9.05
CA THR A 8 12.37 4.88 9.34
C THR A 8 12.62 3.64 10.20
N LEU A 9 13.66 2.86 9.85
CA LEU A 9 14.03 1.67 10.62
C LEU A 9 14.51 2.03 12.04
N SER A 10 15.30 3.09 12.19
CA SER A 10 15.76 3.58 13.50
C SER A 10 14.59 4.02 14.38
N ILE A 11 13.61 4.75 13.83
CA ILE A 11 12.40 5.14 14.56
C ILE A 11 11.58 3.90 14.95
N ALA A 12 11.38 2.96 14.02
CA ALA A 12 10.65 1.72 14.31
C ALA A 12 11.34 0.88 15.39
N GLN A 13 12.67 0.83 15.40
CA GLN A 13 13.46 0.18 16.45
C GLN A 13 13.23 0.85 17.81
N SER A 14 13.23 2.19 17.87
CA SER A 14 12.93 2.94 19.09
C SER A 14 11.53 2.65 19.63
N LEU A 15 10.52 2.59 18.74
CA LEU A 15 9.14 2.23 19.12
C LEU A 15 9.05 0.81 19.70
N TYR A 16 9.78 -0.13 19.13
CA TYR A 16 9.89 -1.49 19.65
C TYR A 16 10.57 -1.54 21.04
N GLU A 17 11.68 -0.85 21.23
CA GLU A 17 12.40 -0.77 22.51
C GLU A 17 11.54 -0.13 23.61
N LYS A 18 10.67 0.82 23.23
CA LYS A 18 9.63 1.40 24.10
C LYS A 18 8.43 0.46 24.32
N LYS A 19 8.45 -0.73 23.72
CA LYS A 19 7.40 -1.77 23.81
C LYS A 19 6.02 -1.35 23.30
N ILE A 20 5.92 -0.34 22.44
CA ILE A 20 4.65 0.16 21.89
C ILE A 20 4.31 -0.38 20.51
N THR A 21 5.29 -0.98 19.83
CA THR A 21 5.09 -1.77 18.60
C THR A 21 5.83 -3.10 18.69
N THR A 22 5.45 -4.05 17.83
CA THR A 22 6.16 -5.32 17.67
C THR A 22 7.44 -5.13 16.86
N TYR A 23 8.25 -6.20 16.73
CA TYR A 23 9.58 -6.16 16.14
C TYR A 23 9.61 -5.66 14.71
N PRO A 24 10.45 -4.65 14.37
CA PRO A 24 10.37 -3.95 13.09
C PRO A 24 11.07 -4.64 11.93
N ARG A 25 12.02 -5.56 12.18
CA ARG A 25 12.79 -6.24 11.12
C ARG A 25 12.10 -7.53 10.70
N THR A 26 10.89 -7.42 10.19
CA THR A 26 10.11 -8.54 9.69
C THR A 26 9.87 -8.42 8.18
N GLY A 27 9.85 -9.56 7.49
CA GLY A 27 9.40 -9.66 6.09
C GLY A 27 7.91 -9.95 5.96
N SER A 28 7.24 -10.32 7.06
CA SER A 28 5.83 -10.67 7.01
C SER A 28 4.92 -9.43 7.07
N ARG A 29 3.85 -9.47 6.29
CA ARG A 29 2.73 -8.52 6.32
C ARG A 29 1.49 -9.14 6.96
N TYR A 30 1.62 -10.34 7.53
CA TYR A 30 0.56 -11.14 8.08
C TYR A 30 0.76 -11.35 9.58
N ILE A 31 -0.34 -11.64 10.27
CA ILE A 31 -0.34 -12.11 11.64
C ILE A 31 -0.84 -13.57 11.68
N SER A 32 -0.52 -14.28 12.74
CA SER A 32 -1.01 -15.64 13.00
C SER A 32 -2.41 -15.63 13.62
N GLU A 33 -3.06 -16.79 13.67
CA GLU A 33 -4.39 -16.94 14.27
C GLU A 33 -4.39 -16.61 15.76
N ASP A 34 -3.39 -17.01 16.52
CA ASP A 34 -3.24 -16.69 17.93
C ASP A 34 -3.13 -15.19 18.18
N VAL A 35 -2.35 -14.47 17.35
CA VAL A 35 -2.28 -13.00 17.41
C VAL A 35 -3.61 -12.36 17.02
N PHE A 36 -4.36 -12.95 16.07
CA PHE A 36 -5.67 -12.44 15.69
C PHE A 36 -6.69 -12.52 16.81
N GLU A 37 -6.64 -13.53 17.68
CA GLU A 37 -7.49 -13.63 18.87
C GLU A 37 -7.31 -12.44 19.81
N GLU A 38 -6.13 -11.84 19.84
CA GLU A 38 -5.81 -10.65 20.65
C GLU A 38 -6.27 -9.32 20.04
N VAL A 39 -6.53 -9.28 18.71
CA VAL A 39 -6.87 -8.05 17.99
C VAL A 39 -8.04 -7.28 18.60
N PRO A 40 -9.17 -7.90 19.02
CA PRO A 40 -10.27 -7.16 19.64
C PRO A 40 -9.86 -6.46 20.94
N ALA A 41 -8.97 -7.08 21.72
CA ALA A 41 -8.44 -6.48 22.95
C ALA A 41 -7.48 -5.33 22.63
N LEU A 42 -6.60 -5.49 21.64
CA LEU A 42 -5.68 -4.45 21.18
C LEU A 42 -6.45 -3.24 20.64
N LEU A 43 -7.49 -3.44 19.83
CA LEU A 43 -8.33 -2.36 19.32
C LEU A 43 -8.93 -1.54 20.48
N ARG A 44 -9.48 -2.20 21.51
CA ARG A 44 -10.02 -1.50 22.68
C ARG A 44 -8.94 -0.70 23.43
N LYS A 45 -7.74 -1.27 23.60
CA LYS A 45 -6.61 -0.59 24.27
C LYS A 45 -6.19 0.70 23.54
N ILE A 46 -6.23 0.71 22.21
CA ILE A 46 -5.94 1.92 21.40
C ILE A 46 -7.17 2.83 21.21
N GLY A 47 -8.25 2.59 21.96
CA GLY A 47 -9.47 3.41 21.93
C GLY A 47 -10.30 3.28 20.65
N LYS A 48 -10.26 2.11 20.00
CA LYS A 48 -11.00 1.82 18.77
C LYS A 48 -11.94 0.63 18.94
N THR A 49 -13.08 0.73 18.25
CA THR A 49 -14.04 -0.38 18.12
C THR A 49 -14.39 -0.52 16.65
N LEU A 50 -14.28 -1.71 16.12
CA LEU A 50 -14.67 -2.04 14.75
C LEU A 50 -15.92 -2.94 14.78
N SER A 51 -16.66 -2.96 13.67
CA SER A 51 -17.79 -3.85 13.48
C SER A 51 -17.34 -5.32 13.39
N ASN A 52 -18.13 -6.24 13.93
CA ASN A 52 -17.91 -7.66 13.75
C ASN A 52 -18.67 -8.17 12.50
N PRO A 53 -18.13 -9.18 11.79
CA PRO A 53 -16.81 -9.78 12.02
C PRO A 53 -15.68 -8.88 11.57
N LEU A 54 -14.53 -8.99 12.24
CA LEU A 54 -13.29 -8.32 11.80
C LEU A 54 -12.77 -8.93 10.50
N ASN A 55 -12.16 -8.10 9.66
CA ASN A 55 -11.51 -8.57 8.43
C ASN A 55 -10.35 -9.51 8.75
N ARG A 56 -10.19 -10.56 7.93
CA ARG A 56 -9.15 -11.60 8.14
C ARG A 56 -8.13 -11.70 7.00
N HIS A 57 -8.13 -10.79 6.04
CA HIS A 57 -7.21 -10.84 4.90
C HIS A 57 -5.73 -10.78 5.29
N SER A 58 -5.44 -10.21 6.46
CA SER A 58 -4.08 -10.14 7.02
C SER A 58 -3.74 -11.30 7.98
N VAL A 59 -4.56 -12.34 8.06
CA VAL A 59 -4.35 -13.50 8.94
C VAL A 59 -3.97 -14.70 8.09
N ASP A 60 -2.73 -15.18 8.25
CA ASP A 60 -2.22 -16.35 7.52
C ASP A 60 -0.97 -16.89 8.20
N ASN A 61 -1.11 -18.01 8.91
CA ASN A 61 -0.01 -18.67 9.62
C ASN A 61 1.15 -19.06 8.68
N ALA A 62 0.86 -19.47 7.44
CA ALA A 62 1.87 -19.92 6.49
C ALA A 62 2.74 -18.78 5.96
N LYS A 63 2.28 -17.53 6.06
CA LYS A 63 2.99 -16.32 5.63
C LYS A 63 3.65 -15.56 6.76
N VAL A 64 3.52 -16.04 7.99
CA VAL A 64 4.31 -15.57 9.13
C VAL A 64 5.60 -16.39 9.17
N THR A 65 6.73 -15.71 9.04
CA THR A 65 8.06 -16.32 9.15
C THR A 65 8.56 -16.26 10.59
N ASP A 66 9.73 -15.68 10.84
CA ASP A 66 10.30 -15.54 12.19
C ASP A 66 9.50 -14.56 13.06
N HIS A 67 8.92 -13.54 12.44
CA HIS A 67 8.11 -12.50 13.09
C HIS A 67 6.90 -12.17 12.24
N HIS A 68 5.76 -11.91 12.91
CA HIS A 68 4.55 -11.41 12.26
C HIS A 68 4.67 -9.93 11.87
N ALA A 69 3.67 -9.38 11.19
CA ALA A 69 3.59 -7.97 10.80
C ALA A 69 3.78 -7.03 12.00
N ILE A 70 4.24 -5.81 11.73
CA ILE A 70 4.39 -4.76 12.74
C ILE A 70 2.99 -4.28 13.15
N ILE A 71 2.65 -4.46 14.42
CA ILE A 71 1.38 -4.02 15.01
C ILE A 71 1.62 -3.26 16.33
N PRO A 72 0.67 -2.44 16.81
CA PRO A 72 0.75 -1.86 18.15
C PRO A 72 0.59 -2.95 19.20
N THR A 73 1.23 -2.79 20.36
CA THR A 73 1.11 -3.72 21.50
C THR A 73 -0.07 -3.40 22.42
N GLY A 74 -0.66 -2.21 22.24
CA GLY A 74 -1.68 -1.69 23.14
C GLY A 74 -1.14 -0.99 24.38
N GLU A 75 0.18 -0.87 24.52
CA GLU A 75 0.78 -0.03 25.55
C GLU A 75 0.61 1.45 25.18
N THR A 76 0.31 2.27 26.19
CA THR A 76 0.13 3.71 25.99
C THR A 76 1.49 4.41 25.94
N PRO A 77 1.81 5.12 24.86
CA PRO A 77 3.05 5.88 24.81
C PRO A 77 3.09 6.97 25.88
N SER A 78 4.06 6.95 26.78
CA SER A 78 4.22 7.99 27.80
C SER A 78 4.81 9.28 27.24
N SER A 79 5.72 9.17 26.27
CA SER A 79 6.30 10.29 25.53
C SER A 79 6.84 9.80 24.19
N LEU A 80 6.47 10.46 23.10
CA LEU A 80 7.00 10.20 21.77
C LEU A 80 7.63 11.46 21.22
N LEU A 81 8.78 11.31 20.56
CA LEU A 81 9.29 12.36 19.69
C LEU A 81 8.37 12.56 18.49
N ALA A 82 8.44 13.72 17.86
CA ALA A 82 7.56 14.05 16.72
C ALA A 82 7.58 12.98 15.62
N ASP A 83 8.77 12.52 15.22
CA ASP A 83 8.94 11.51 14.18
C ASP A 83 8.43 10.11 14.63
N GLU A 84 8.61 9.79 15.92
CA GLU A 84 8.06 8.56 16.50
C GLU A 84 6.53 8.57 16.51
N ALA A 85 5.93 9.70 16.88
CA ALA A 85 4.48 9.86 16.86
C ALA A 85 3.91 9.70 15.44
N ILE A 86 4.61 10.23 14.43
CA ILE A 86 4.23 10.07 13.02
C ILE A 86 4.22 8.57 12.65
N LEU A 87 5.31 7.87 12.89
CA LEU A 87 5.42 6.46 12.50
C LEU A 87 4.45 5.57 13.31
N TYR A 88 4.31 5.81 14.61
CA TYR A 88 3.35 5.10 15.45
C TYR A 88 1.92 5.28 14.97
N ASN A 89 1.52 6.51 14.64
CA ASN A 89 0.20 6.77 14.08
C ASN A 89 -0.02 6.09 12.72
N MET A 90 1.01 5.97 11.88
CA MET A 90 0.92 5.19 10.64
C MET A 90 0.69 3.71 10.92
N VAL A 91 1.42 3.12 11.88
CA VAL A 91 1.24 1.72 12.29
C VAL A 91 -0.17 1.48 12.83
N VAL A 92 -0.65 2.35 13.72
CA VAL A 92 -1.99 2.27 14.30
C VAL A 92 -3.07 2.42 13.21
N THR A 93 -2.93 3.38 12.31
CA THR A 93 -3.86 3.58 11.19
C THR A 93 -3.92 2.32 10.33
N ARG A 94 -2.77 1.78 9.93
CA ARG A 94 -2.70 0.57 9.11
C ARG A 94 -3.27 -0.66 9.82
N PHE A 95 -3.06 -0.78 11.13
CA PHE A 95 -3.65 -1.83 11.95
C PHE A 95 -5.19 -1.76 11.95
N ILE A 96 -5.75 -0.56 12.14
CA ILE A 96 -7.22 -0.36 12.09
C ILE A 96 -7.76 -0.69 10.70
N GLU A 97 -7.11 -0.23 9.62
CA GLU A 97 -7.49 -0.52 8.25
C GLU A 97 -7.53 -2.02 7.96
N ALA A 98 -6.49 -2.75 8.40
CA ALA A 98 -6.34 -4.17 8.13
C ALA A 98 -7.50 -5.02 8.68
N PHE A 99 -8.15 -4.58 9.75
CA PHE A 99 -9.25 -5.28 10.40
C PHE A 99 -10.63 -4.61 10.19
N SER A 100 -10.65 -3.49 9.46
CA SER A 100 -11.88 -2.82 9.05
C SER A 100 -12.59 -3.61 7.94
N PRO A 101 -13.91 -3.39 7.73
CA PRO A 101 -14.64 -3.98 6.61
C PRO A 101 -14.00 -3.63 5.26
N ASP A 102 -14.29 -4.44 4.25
CA ASP A 102 -13.84 -4.18 2.89
C ASP A 102 -14.47 -2.89 2.33
N SER A 103 -13.72 -2.23 1.46
CA SER A 103 -14.24 -1.15 0.63
C SER A 103 -14.95 -1.77 -0.57
N GLU A 104 -16.19 -1.35 -0.82
CA GLU A 104 -17.02 -1.85 -1.91
C GLU A 104 -17.21 -0.78 -2.97
N GLU A 105 -16.92 -1.13 -4.21
CA GLU A 105 -17.10 -0.27 -5.38
C GLU A 105 -17.90 -1.01 -6.45
N GLU A 106 -18.84 -0.32 -7.07
CA GLU A 106 -19.48 -0.79 -8.28
C GLU A 106 -18.77 -0.19 -9.48
N ARG A 107 -18.40 -1.03 -10.44
CA ARG A 107 -17.69 -0.61 -11.65
C ARG A 107 -18.48 -0.96 -12.89
N MET A 108 -18.54 -0.02 -13.83
CA MET A 108 -19.16 -0.18 -15.13
C MET A 108 -18.13 0.02 -16.23
N GLN A 109 -18.09 -0.91 -17.16
CA GLN A 109 -17.32 -0.77 -18.38
C GLN A 109 -18.26 -0.96 -19.56
N VAL A 110 -18.32 0.04 -20.42
CA VAL A 110 -19.17 0.04 -21.61
C VAL A 110 -18.30 0.15 -22.85
N ARG A 111 -18.65 -0.62 -23.88
CA ARG A 111 -18.05 -0.52 -25.21
C ARG A 111 -19.09 -0.02 -26.18
N PHE A 112 -18.76 1.05 -26.88
CA PHE A 112 -19.57 1.62 -27.95
C PHE A 112 -18.92 1.33 -29.29
N THR A 113 -19.70 1.12 -30.33
CA THR A 113 -19.21 0.96 -31.70
C THR A 113 -20.05 1.75 -32.68
N ASP A 114 -19.38 2.33 -33.66
CA ASP A 114 -20.03 2.93 -34.85
C ASP A 114 -20.03 1.96 -36.03
N GLY A 115 -19.67 0.68 -35.81
CA GLY A 115 -19.53 -0.35 -36.82
C GLY A 115 -18.10 -0.46 -37.40
N ILE A 116 -17.23 0.52 -37.18
CA ILE A 116 -15.84 0.56 -37.63
C ILE A 116 -14.89 0.66 -36.43
N ASN A 117 -15.17 1.59 -35.52
CA ASN A 117 -14.36 1.88 -34.36
C ASN A 117 -15.02 1.37 -33.07
N THR A 118 -14.20 1.08 -32.06
CA THR A 118 -14.67 0.72 -30.72
C THR A 118 -14.14 1.70 -29.71
N PHE A 119 -15.04 2.27 -28.93
CA PHE A 119 -14.74 3.19 -27.83
C PHE A 119 -15.06 2.51 -26.51
N THR A 120 -14.22 2.69 -25.52
CA THR A 120 -14.43 2.14 -24.17
C THR A 120 -14.61 3.27 -23.18
N TRP A 121 -15.64 3.16 -22.35
CA TRP A 121 -15.87 4.05 -21.24
C TRP A 121 -15.89 3.23 -19.95
N LYS A 122 -15.28 3.78 -18.90
CA LYS A 122 -15.21 3.15 -17.59
C LYS A 122 -15.64 4.15 -16.53
N ALA A 123 -16.47 3.70 -15.62
CA ALA A 123 -16.86 4.47 -14.45
C ALA A 123 -16.96 3.58 -13.21
N CYS A 124 -16.80 4.19 -12.05
CA CYS A 124 -17.04 3.54 -10.78
C CYS A 124 -17.83 4.44 -9.84
N ARG A 125 -18.56 3.82 -8.90
CA ARG A 125 -19.13 4.49 -7.74
C ARG A 125 -18.73 3.77 -6.46
N GLN A 126 -18.49 4.53 -5.40
CA GLN A 126 -18.24 3.98 -4.08
C GLN A 126 -19.57 3.57 -3.43
N ILE A 127 -19.71 2.29 -3.06
CA ILE A 127 -20.86 1.78 -2.32
C ILE A 127 -20.60 1.90 -0.81
N SER A 128 -19.46 1.38 -0.34
CA SER A 128 -19.04 1.46 1.04
C SER A 128 -17.55 1.82 1.12
N LEU A 129 -17.21 2.78 1.96
CA LEU A 129 -15.81 3.18 2.16
C LEU A 129 -15.00 2.08 2.85
N GLY A 130 -15.62 1.28 3.73
CA GLY A 130 -14.92 0.27 4.49
C GLY A 130 -13.65 0.82 5.16
N TRP A 131 -12.51 0.13 4.97
CA TRP A 131 -11.21 0.54 5.52
C TRP A 131 -10.75 1.93 5.04
N LYS A 132 -11.17 2.41 3.87
CA LYS A 132 -10.84 3.75 3.36
C LYS A 132 -11.40 4.87 4.26
N ALA A 133 -12.44 4.58 5.06
CA ALA A 133 -13.00 5.54 6.00
C ALA A 133 -12.03 5.91 7.15
N VAL A 134 -11.04 5.05 7.43
CA VAL A 134 -10.03 5.29 8.47
C VAL A 134 -9.11 6.44 8.10
N GLN A 135 -8.86 6.64 6.81
CA GLN A 135 -7.98 7.69 6.27
C GLN A 135 -8.67 9.05 6.07
N LYS A 136 -9.94 9.21 6.44
CA LYS A 136 -10.67 10.45 6.25
C LYS A 136 -9.89 11.67 6.78
N GLY A 137 -9.34 12.44 5.84
CA GLY A 137 -8.69 13.74 6.08
C GLY A 137 -7.32 13.95 5.44
N LYS A 138 -6.65 12.93 4.89
CA LYS A 138 -5.29 13.09 4.35
C LYS A 138 -5.08 12.69 2.88
N GLU A 139 -5.96 11.90 2.28
CA GLU A 139 -5.66 11.25 0.99
C GLU A 139 -6.81 11.20 -0.04
N ALA A 140 -7.88 11.94 0.14
CA ALA A 140 -8.90 12.08 -0.92
C ALA A 140 -8.33 12.64 -2.24
N GLU A 141 -7.09 13.15 -2.23
CA GLU A 141 -6.37 13.66 -3.41
C GLU A 141 -5.36 12.65 -4.00
N ALA A 142 -4.94 11.63 -3.26
CA ALA A 142 -3.87 10.72 -3.72
C ALA A 142 -4.37 9.50 -4.52
N ASP A 143 -5.64 9.12 -4.38
CA ASP A 143 -6.28 8.05 -5.16
C ASP A 143 -6.87 8.52 -6.51
N LYS A 144 -6.43 9.66 -7.02
CA LYS A 144 -6.53 9.93 -8.46
C LYS A 144 -5.57 8.95 -9.14
N LYS A 145 -6.07 7.73 -9.38
CA LYS A 145 -5.37 6.73 -10.19
C LYS A 145 -4.93 7.39 -11.48
N GLU A 146 -3.65 7.25 -11.78
CA GLU A 146 -3.06 7.64 -13.07
C GLU A 146 -3.62 6.84 -14.27
N ASP A 147 -4.55 5.91 -14.07
CA ASP A 147 -5.39 5.34 -15.13
C ASP A 147 -6.49 6.36 -15.46
N GLY A 148 -6.10 7.36 -16.27
CA GLY A 148 -6.85 8.57 -16.61
C GLY A 148 -8.19 8.38 -17.32
N ASP A 149 -8.72 7.16 -17.41
CA ASP A 149 -9.93 6.84 -18.15
C ASP A 149 -11.12 6.42 -17.28
N GLU A 150 -10.97 6.21 -15.96
CA GLU A 150 -12.08 5.79 -15.10
C GLU A 150 -12.71 7.00 -14.36
N GLN A 151 -13.98 7.26 -14.62
CA GLN A 151 -14.72 8.36 -13.98
C GLN A 151 -15.34 7.90 -12.65
N ILE A 152 -15.17 8.71 -11.60
CA ILE A 152 -15.85 8.48 -10.31
C ILE A 152 -17.18 9.23 -10.32
N LEU A 153 -18.28 8.48 -10.22
CA LEU A 153 -19.63 9.02 -10.28
C LEU A 153 -20.39 8.75 -8.97
N SER A 154 -21.36 9.60 -8.66
CA SER A 154 -22.30 9.39 -7.56
C SER A 154 -23.31 8.27 -7.86
N SER A 155 -23.67 8.10 -9.13
CA SER A 155 -24.53 7.03 -9.64
C SER A 155 -24.06 6.59 -11.03
N LEU A 156 -24.14 5.30 -11.33
CA LEU A 156 -23.88 4.80 -12.67
C LEU A 156 -25.12 4.92 -13.54
N PRO A 157 -24.96 5.22 -14.85
CA PRO A 157 -26.09 5.26 -15.78
C PRO A 157 -26.67 3.85 -15.98
N ASN A 158 -27.96 3.78 -16.24
CA ASN A 158 -28.61 2.53 -16.61
C ASN A 158 -28.57 2.40 -18.13
N LEU A 159 -27.65 1.62 -18.65
CA LEU A 159 -27.46 1.35 -20.08
C LEU A 159 -27.77 -0.11 -20.37
N ALA A 160 -28.48 -0.36 -21.47
CA ALA A 160 -28.81 -1.71 -21.93
C ALA A 160 -27.87 -2.13 -23.10
N GLU A 161 -27.61 -3.43 -23.21
CA GLU A 161 -26.88 -3.97 -24.35
C GLU A 161 -27.69 -3.75 -25.64
N GLY A 162 -27.04 -3.25 -26.69
CA GLY A 162 -27.67 -2.91 -27.96
C GLY A 162 -28.39 -1.56 -27.96
N GLU A 163 -28.34 -0.80 -26.89
CA GLU A 163 -28.89 0.55 -26.85
C GLU A 163 -28.15 1.46 -27.83
N VAL A 164 -28.92 2.22 -28.64
CA VAL A 164 -28.35 3.17 -29.60
C VAL A 164 -28.32 4.55 -28.99
N LEU A 165 -27.10 5.10 -28.88
CA LEU A 165 -26.86 6.44 -28.37
C LEU A 165 -26.48 7.39 -29.49
N SER A 166 -26.92 8.66 -29.36
CA SER A 166 -26.52 9.72 -30.29
C SER A 166 -25.18 10.32 -29.86
N LEU A 167 -24.21 10.37 -30.78
CA LEU A 167 -22.97 11.08 -30.58
C LEU A 167 -23.23 12.59 -30.56
N VAL A 168 -22.89 13.25 -29.44
CA VAL A 168 -23.06 14.69 -29.29
C VAL A 168 -21.79 15.45 -29.69
N ASN A 169 -20.64 14.95 -29.31
CA ASN A 169 -19.34 15.54 -29.63
C ASN A 169 -18.24 14.46 -29.64
N ALA A 170 -17.18 14.68 -30.40
CA ALA A 170 -15.98 13.86 -30.40
C ALA A 170 -14.74 14.76 -30.52
N ASP A 171 -13.85 14.66 -29.57
CA ASP A 171 -12.59 15.39 -29.53
C ASP A 171 -11.42 14.43 -29.62
N ILE A 172 -10.38 14.82 -30.34
CA ILE A 172 -9.12 14.09 -30.42
C ILE A 172 -8.13 14.77 -29.47
N THR A 173 -7.64 14.03 -28.50
CA THR A 173 -6.59 14.50 -27.59
C THR A 173 -5.28 13.78 -27.86
N GLU A 174 -4.20 14.53 -27.93
CA GLU A 174 -2.85 13.97 -28.10
C GLU A 174 -2.17 13.81 -26.75
N HIS A 175 -1.69 12.61 -26.45
CA HIS A 175 -0.98 12.28 -25.24
C HIS A 175 0.42 11.71 -25.57
N LYS A 176 1.42 12.11 -24.78
CA LYS A 176 2.77 11.54 -24.85
C LYS A 176 2.99 10.59 -23.70
N THR A 177 3.51 9.42 -23.98
CA THR A 177 3.96 8.49 -22.95
C THR A 177 5.08 9.12 -22.12
N LYS A 178 5.06 8.89 -20.83
CA LYS A 178 6.12 9.34 -19.92
C LYS A 178 7.02 8.16 -19.57
N PRO A 179 8.33 8.36 -19.36
CA PRO A 179 9.20 7.33 -18.85
C PRO A 179 8.76 6.92 -17.44
N LYS A 180 9.16 5.72 -17.01
CA LYS A 180 8.95 5.31 -15.62
C LYS A 180 9.59 6.32 -14.67
N PRO A 181 8.95 6.65 -13.54
CA PRO A 181 9.54 7.54 -12.55
C PRO A 181 10.82 6.93 -11.97
N LEU A 182 11.74 7.79 -11.53
CA LEU A 182 12.93 7.36 -10.80
C LEU A 182 12.52 6.65 -9.49
N TYR A 183 13.38 5.77 -9.01
CA TYR A 183 13.14 5.11 -7.73
C TYR A 183 13.11 6.13 -6.59
N THR A 184 12.17 5.94 -5.69
CA THR A 184 12.25 6.45 -4.31
C THR A 184 12.87 5.38 -3.43
N GLU A 185 13.31 5.69 -2.21
CA GLU A 185 13.80 4.63 -1.30
C GLU A 185 12.75 3.54 -1.05
N ALA A 186 11.48 3.91 -0.92
CA ALA A 186 10.39 2.96 -0.75
C ALA A 186 10.23 2.02 -1.96
N THR A 187 10.24 2.57 -3.18
CA THR A 187 10.13 1.74 -4.39
C THR A 187 11.40 0.95 -4.67
N LEU A 188 12.58 1.45 -4.27
CA LEU A 188 13.83 0.71 -4.34
C LEU A 188 13.84 -0.47 -3.36
N LEU A 189 13.40 -0.28 -2.11
CA LEU A 189 13.22 -1.38 -1.16
C LEU A 189 12.26 -2.46 -1.70
N SER A 190 11.16 -2.06 -2.31
CA SER A 190 10.22 -2.99 -2.97
C SER A 190 10.86 -3.72 -4.15
N ALA A 191 11.67 -3.04 -4.95
CA ALA A 191 12.41 -3.65 -6.06
C ALA A 191 13.46 -4.65 -5.54
N MET A 192 14.17 -4.33 -4.47
CA MET A 192 15.12 -5.25 -3.81
C MET A 192 14.40 -6.50 -3.29
N GLU A 193 13.24 -6.34 -2.64
CA GLU A 193 12.43 -7.44 -2.14
C GLU A 193 11.95 -8.36 -3.28
N ASN A 194 11.57 -7.79 -4.41
CA ASN A 194 11.02 -8.49 -5.55
C ASN A 194 12.02 -8.70 -6.69
N ALA A 195 13.32 -8.59 -6.44
CA ALA A 195 14.36 -8.63 -7.48
C ALA A 195 14.32 -9.88 -8.35
N GLY A 196 13.87 -11.01 -7.81
CA GLY A 196 13.69 -12.25 -8.58
C GLY A 196 12.70 -12.12 -9.75
N LYS A 197 11.73 -11.18 -9.69
CA LYS A 197 10.76 -10.99 -10.78
C LYS A 197 11.36 -10.36 -12.04
N GLU A 198 12.48 -9.64 -11.90
CA GLU A 198 13.19 -8.97 -13.00
C GLU A 198 14.16 -9.94 -13.72
N VAL A 199 14.46 -11.12 -13.14
CA VAL A 199 15.41 -12.08 -13.68
C VAL A 199 14.76 -12.92 -14.79
N LYS A 200 15.34 -12.91 -15.99
CA LYS A 200 14.81 -13.62 -17.18
C LYS A 200 15.04 -15.12 -17.15
N GLU A 201 16.12 -15.58 -16.48
CA GLU A 201 16.48 -16.98 -16.39
C GLU A 201 15.69 -17.68 -15.29
N ASP A 202 14.93 -18.72 -15.63
CA ASP A 202 13.97 -19.39 -14.73
C ASP A 202 14.60 -19.93 -13.44
N ASP A 203 15.79 -20.55 -13.53
CA ASP A 203 16.45 -21.11 -12.35
C ASP A 203 16.96 -20.03 -11.39
N LYS A 204 17.54 -18.95 -11.94
CA LYS A 204 17.98 -17.79 -11.15
C LYS A 204 16.78 -17.04 -10.58
N ARG A 205 15.70 -16.94 -11.34
CA ARG A 205 14.45 -16.30 -10.89
C ARG A 205 13.85 -17.06 -9.69
N LYS A 206 13.81 -18.39 -9.72
CA LYS A 206 13.35 -19.22 -8.60
C LYS A 206 14.24 -19.04 -7.38
N ALA A 207 15.56 -19.07 -7.53
CA ALA A 207 16.50 -18.89 -6.44
C ALA A 207 16.40 -17.48 -5.78
N MET A 208 16.09 -16.44 -6.56
CA MET A 208 15.93 -15.07 -6.05
C MET A 208 14.50 -14.74 -5.58
N ALA A 209 13.50 -15.51 -6.01
CA ALA A 209 12.10 -15.24 -5.65
C ALA A 209 11.83 -15.35 -4.15
N GLU A 210 12.60 -16.18 -3.45
CA GLU A 210 12.45 -16.41 -2.01
C GLU A 210 13.24 -15.42 -1.14
N CYS A 211 14.32 -14.83 -1.66
CA CYS A 211 15.24 -14.00 -0.86
C CYS A 211 15.28 -12.53 -1.26
N GLY A 212 15.10 -12.21 -2.55
CA GLY A 212 15.38 -10.88 -3.08
C GLY A 212 16.84 -10.46 -2.90
N ILE A 213 17.09 -9.15 -2.87
CA ILE A 213 18.40 -8.56 -2.55
C ILE A 213 18.37 -8.07 -1.10
N GLY A 214 19.22 -8.66 -0.26
CA GLY A 214 19.27 -8.35 1.16
C GLY A 214 18.05 -8.87 1.94
N THR A 215 18.05 -8.63 3.23
CA THR A 215 16.98 -8.98 4.15
C THR A 215 16.26 -7.72 4.66
N PRO A 216 15.08 -7.81 5.30
CA PRO A 216 14.46 -6.68 5.95
C PRO A 216 15.40 -5.92 6.90
N ALA A 217 16.35 -6.62 7.55
CA ALA A 217 17.31 -6.02 8.45
C ALA A 217 18.46 -5.28 7.74
N THR A 218 18.79 -5.63 6.51
CA THR A 218 20.01 -5.16 5.81
C THR A 218 19.76 -4.19 4.68
N ARG A 219 18.55 -4.18 4.06
CA ARG A 219 18.26 -3.38 2.86
C ARG A 219 18.49 -1.89 3.08
N ALA A 220 18.06 -1.33 4.20
CA ALA A 220 18.25 0.09 4.50
C ALA A 220 19.75 0.44 4.54
N ASN A 221 20.55 -0.36 5.24
CA ASN A 221 22.01 -0.14 5.32
C ASN A 221 22.73 -0.34 3.97
N ILE A 222 22.23 -1.22 3.10
CA ILE A 222 22.77 -1.36 1.73
C ILE A 222 22.57 -0.04 0.95
N ILE A 223 21.38 0.55 1.01
CA ILE A 223 21.10 1.84 0.35
C ILE A 223 22.02 2.94 0.91
N GLU A 224 22.14 3.06 2.23
CA GLU A 224 23.04 4.06 2.85
C GLU A 224 24.50 3.84 2.43
N THR A 225 24.95 2.57 2.36
CA THR A 225 26.32 2.26 1.92
C THR A 225 26.57 2.69 0.47
N LEU A 226 25.58 2.50 -0.43
CA LEU A 226 25.70 2.96 -1.82
C LEU A 226 25.75 4.49 -1.92
N ILE A 227 24.98 5.19 -1.09
CA ILE A 227 25.02 6.66 -1.01
C ILE A 227 26.36 7.14 -0.46
N LEU A 228 26.85 6.55 0.63
CA LEU A 228 28.15 6.91 1.24
C LEU A 228 29.34 6.68 0.30
N ARG A 229 29.20 5.74 -0.65
CA ARG A 229 30.21 5.44 -1.68
C ARG A 229 30.01 6.22 -2.98
N ASP A 230 29.09 7.17 -3.02
CA ASP A 230 28.75 7.98 -4.19
C ASP A 230 28.32 7.16 -5.43
N TYR A 231 27.82 5.92 -5.26
CA TYR A 231 27.25 5.14 -6.36
C TYR A 231 25.84 5.61 -6.74
N ILE A 232 25.09 6.10 -5.76
CA ILE A 232 23.77 6.69 -5.90
C ILE A 232 23.67 7.91 -5.01
N ARG A 233 22.75 8.81 -5.32
CA ARG A 233 22.48 9.99 -4.49
C ARG A 233 20.99 10.25 -4.35
N ARG A 234 20.60 10.92 -3.27
CA ARG A 234 19.26 11.44 -3.08
C ARG A 234 19.07 12.75 -3.82
N ASP A 235 18.04 12.84 -4.64
CA ASP A 235 17.54 14.08 -5.19
C ASP A 235 16.06 14.24 -4.76
N LYS A 236 15.82 15.08 -3.75
CA LYS A 236 14.51 15.23 -3.09
C LYS A 236 13.98 13.88 -2.59
N LYS A 237 12.96 13.32 -3.27
CA LYS A 237 12.35 12.01 -2.94
C LYS A 237 12.88 10.88 -3.82
N SER A 238 13.66 11.20 -4.85
CA SER A 238 14.17 10.24 -5.83
C SER A 238 15.59 9.80 -5.52
N ILE A 239 15.94 8.63 -6.00
CA ILE A 239 17.30 8.08 -6.03
C ILE A 239 17.81 8.19 -7.47
N ILE A 240 19.00 8.75 -7.64
CA ILE A 240 19.68 8.95 -8.92
C ILE A 240 21.01 8.20 -8.89
#